data_b120f26aa54f89b3d873c7529e7095c8
#
_entry.id   b120f26aa54f89b3d873c7529e7095c8
#
_cell.length_a   1.000
_cell.length_b   1.000
_cell.length_c   1.000
_cell.angle_alpha   90.00
_cell.angle_beta   90.00
_cell.angle_gamma   90.00
#
_symmetry.space_group_name_H-M   'P 1'
#
loop_
_entity.id
_entity.type
_entity.pdbx_description
1 polymer ?
#
loop_
_entity_poly.entity_id
_entity_poly.type
_entity_poly.pdbx_seq_one_letter_code
_entity_poly.pdbx_strand_id
1 'polypeptide(L)'
;MLAMIFDGGTPQLREARVPDPSPATGQLLIDVHACGVCRTDLHVVDGDLPDPRLPLIPGHEIVGTVAALGDGVTGFSVGDRVGVPWLGHTCGHCAYCAAGRENLCDAPGFTGYTIDGGYAERTVADSRYCVHLPERYSDLQAAPLLCAGLIGHRTLRMAGDARRIGIYGFGAAAHLVAQVARLEGRKVFAFTRPGDAAALQLARRLGAAWAGGSDEPPPETLDAALIFAPVGALVPAALRAVDKGGIVVCGGIHMSDIPAFPYALLWGERRIASVANLTRADAVAFMKVAEAMPLQIEAVRYPLTDANRALDDLRAGRVSGAAVLDTRG
;
A
#
# COMPACT_ATOMS: atom_id res chain seq x y z
N MET A 1 18.46 7.69 -18.64
CA MET A 1 18.03 7.96 -17.27
C MET A 1 18.81 7.12 -16.25
N LEU A 2 18.95 7.59 -15.03
CA LEU A 2 19.45 6.81 -13.91
C LEU A 2 18.35 5.87 -13.39
N ALA A 3 18.69 4.64 -13.04
CA ALA A 3 17.77 3.65 -12.45
C ALA A 3 18.50 2.71 -11.49
N MET A 4 17.76 2.21 -10.51
CA MET A 4 18.16 1.14 -9.60
C MET A 4 17.56 -0.17 -10.09
N ILE A 5 18.40 -1.13 -10.46
CA ILE A 5 17.98 -2.37 -11.16
C ILE A 5 18.17 -3.57 -10.25
N PHE A 6 17.14 -4.39 -10.16
CA PHE A 6 17.19 -5.73 -9.58
C PHE A 6 17.46 -6.76 -10.67
N ASP A 7 18.64 -7.38 -10.62
CA ASP A 7 19.06 -8.41 -11.59
C ASP A 7 18.68 -9.84 -11.13
N GLY A 8 18.12 -9.98 -9.93
CA GLY A 8 17.86 -11.29 -9.31
C GLY A 8 19.07 -11.85 -8.55
N GLY A 9 18.87 -12.94 -7.83
CA GLY A 9 19.91 -13.72 -7.14
C GLY A 9 20.36 -13.16 -5.80
N THR A 10 20.60 -11.86 -5.66
CA THR A 10 20.89 -11.20 -4.39
C THR A 10 19.91 -10.06 -4.13
N PRO A 11 19.52 -9.76 -2.88
CA PRO A 11 18.58 -8.69 -2.58
C PRO A 11 19.25 -7.30 -2.64
N GLN A 12 20.07 -7.07 -3.67
CA GLN A 12 20.79 -5.81 -3.91
C GLN A 12 20.41 -5.24 -5.27
N LEU A 13 20.16 -3.94 -5.29
CA LEU A 13 19.91 -3.19 -6.52
C LEU A 13 21.23 -2.63 -7.05
N ARG A 14 21.39 -2.71 -8.35
CA ARG A 14 22.52 -2.12 -9.08
C ARG A 14 22.12 -0.77 -9.66
N GLU A 15 22.91 0.26 -9.40
CA GLU A 15 22.80 1.54 -10.09
C GLU A 15 23.22 1.40 -11.56
N ALA A 16 22.41 1.93 -12.49
CA ALA A 16 22.72 1.92 -13.92
C ALA A 16 22.13 3.13 -14.65
N ARG A 17 22.80 3.53 -15.73
CA ARG A 17 22.22 4.41 -16.74
C ARG A 17 21.66 3.58 -17.87
N VAL A 18 20.36 3.73 -18.10
CA VAL A 18 19.61 3.04 -19.14
C VAL A 18 18.97 4.05 -20.12
N PRO A 19 18.60 3.63 -21.33
CA PRO A 19 17.83 4.50 -22.23
C PRO A 19 16.55 5.00 -21.57
N ASP A 20 16.13 6.21 -21.92
CA ASP A 20 14.83 6.72 -21.50
C ASP A 20 13.72 5.88 -22.13
N PRO A 21 12.68 5.50 -21.39
CA PRO A 21 11.54 4.80 -21.96
C PRO A 21 10.70 5.74 -22.83
N SER A 22 10.00 5.16 -23.82
CA SER A 22 9.04 5.90 -24.64
C SER A 22 7.62 5.34 -24.41
N PRO A 23 6.60 6.20 -24.30
CA PRO A 23 5.24 5.74 -24.05
C PRO A 23 4.65 5.10 -25.29
N ALA A 24 4.10 3.89 -25.15
CA ALA A 24 3.29 3.24 -26.16
C ALA A 24 1.85 3.80 -26.16
N THR A 25 1.01 3.34 -27.09
CA THR A 25 -0.42 3.65 -27.14
C THR A 25 -1.08 3.41 -25.77
N GLY A 26 -1.78 4.41 -25.25
CA GLY A 26 -2.47 4.37 -23.95
C GLY A 26 -1.56 4.58 -22.74
N GLN A 27 -0.26 4.85 -22.92
CA GLN A 27 0.68 5.04 -21.82
C GLN A 27 1.05 6.52 -21.61
N LEU A 28 1.43 6.85 -20.39
CA LEU A 28 2.08 8.10 -20.01
C LEU A 28 3.60 7.86 -19.88
N LEU A 29 4.41 8.80 -20.35
CA LEU A 29 5.79 8.96 -19.88
C LEU A 29 5.75 9.89 -18.67
N ILE A 30 6.36 9.50 -17.57
CA ILE A 30 6.36 10.22 -16.31
C ILE A 30 7.78 10.54 -15.89
N ASP A 31 8.10 11.82 -15.67
CA ASP A 31 9.27 12.24 -14.93
C ASP A 31 8.98 11.96 -13.45
N VAL A 32 9.71 11.01 -12.88
CA VAL A 32 9.50 10.57 -11.49
C VAL A 32 10.12 11.58 -10.54
N HIS A 33 9.38 12.01 -9.54
CA HIS A 33 9.85 12.93 -8.50
C HIS A 33 10.14 12.19 -7.20
N ALA A 34 9.29 11.22 -6.86
CA ALA A 34 9.42 10.43 -5.66
C ALA A 34 8.84 9.02 -5.89
N CYS A 35 9.41 8.03 -5.22
CA CYS A 35 8.86 6.69 -5.16
C CYS A 35 8.98 6.13 -3.74
N GLY A 36 7.87 5.69 -3.17
CA GLY A 36 7.86 5.07 -1.85
C GLY A 36 8.57 3.72 -1.86
N VAL A 37 9.09 3.34 -0.69
CA VAL A 37 9.74 2.05 -0.43
C VAL A 37 8.92 1.33 0.62
N CYS A 38 8.31 0.22 0.25
CA CYS A 38 7.45 -0.53 1.14
C CYS A 38 7.87 -2.01 1.29
N ARG A 39 7.14 -2.75 2.12
CA ARG A 39 7.44 -4.17 2.34
C ARG A 39 7.26 -5.03 1.08
N THR A 40 6.43 -4.62 0.16
CA THR A 40 6.27 -5.33 -1.12
C THR A 40 7.56 -5.30 -1.94
N ASP A 41 8.30 -4.18 -1.92
CA ASP A 41 9.61 -4.11 -2.59
C ASP A 41 10.62 -5.06 -1.93
N LEU A 42 10.58 -5.22 -0.59
CA LEU A 42 11.37 -6.25 0.09
C LEU A 42 10.97 -7.65 -0.37
N HIS A 43 9.67 -7.97 -0.43
CA HIS A 43 9.20 -9.29 -0.91
C HIS A 43 9.63 -9.57 -2.34
N VAL A 44 9.73 -8.55 -3.20
CA VAL A 44 10.26 -8.69 -4.58
C VAL A 44 11.74 -9.02 -4.56
N VAL A 45 12.57 -8.25 -3.84
CA VAL A 45 14.03 -8.42 -3.88
C VAL A 45 14.51 -9.61 -3.02
N ASP A 46 13.76 -9.98 -1.99
CA ASP A 46 14.06 -11.13 -1.12
C ASP A 46 13.57 -12.47 -1.74
N GLY A 47 12.80 -12.41 -2.85
CA GLY A 47 12.33 -13.60 -3.57
C GLY A 47 11.11 -14.28 -2.94
N ASP A 48 10.37 -13.58 -2.10
CA ASP A 48 9.12 -14.08 -1.48
C ASP A 48 7.96 -14.14 -2.49
N LEU A 49 8.04 -13.39 -3.59
CA LEU A 49 7.06 -13.38 -4.67
C LEU A 49 7.63 -14.16 -5.88
N PRO A 50 6.86 -15.09 -6.48
CA PRO A 50 7.33 -15.91 -7.59
C PRO A 50 7.44 -15.13 -8.90
N ASP A 51 8.39 -15.50 -9.73
CA ASP A 51 8.52 -15.09 -11.13
C ASP A 51 8.53 -13.56 -11.39
N PRO A 52 9.38 -12.75 -10.71
CA PRO A 52 9.54 -11.35 -11.08
C PRO A 52 10.08 -11.23 -12.51
N ARG A 53 9.69 -10.20 -13.24
CA ARG A 53 10.40 -9.85 -14.47
C ARG A 53 11.84 -9.46 -14.12
N LEU A 54 12.81 -10.01 -14.86
CA LEU A 54 14.23 -9.68 -14.68
C LEU A 54 14.89 -9.33 -16.02
N PRO A 55 15.80 -8.34 -16.09
CA PRO A 55 16.06 -7.36 -15.04
C PRO A 55 14.84 -6.46 -14.78
N LEU A 56 14.71 -5.92 -13.55
CA LEU A 56 13.55 -5.17 -13.11
C LEU A 56 13.98 -3.84 -12.48
N ILE A 57 13.27 -2.76 -12.76
CA ILE A 57 13.29 -1.53 -11.95
C ILE A 57 12.15 -1.66 -10.93
N PRO A 58 12.44 -1.79 -9.61
CA PRO A 58 11.40 -1.87 -8.57
C PRO A 58 10.67 -0.54 -8.33
N GLY A 59 9.76 -0.53 -7.33
CA GLY A 59 9.07 0.67 -6.87
C GLY A 59 7.68 0.85 -7.50
N HIS A 60 6.66 0.97 -6.65
CA HIS A 60 5.25 1.01 -7.05
C HIS A 60 4.43 2.09 -6.34
N GLU A 61 5.08 3.02 -5.67
CA GLU A 61 4.46 4.20 -5.05
C GLU A 61 4.99 5.45 -5.77
N ILE A 62 4.71 5.56 -7.08
CA ILE A 62 5.34 6.53 -7.97
C ILE A 62 4.57 7.84 -7.96
N VAL A 63 5.26 8.93 -7.68
CA VAL A 63 4.77 10.30 -7.84
C VAL A 63 5.62 11.01 -8.88
N GLY A 64 5.00 11.65 -9.85
CA GLY A 64 5.72 12.37 -10.88
C GLY A 64 4.84 13.31 -11.70
N THR A 65 5.42 13.82 -12.77
CA THR A 65 4.75 14.71 -13.72
C THR A 65 4.74 14.07 -15.10
N VAL A 66 3.61 14.15 -15.80
CA VAL A 66 3.49 13.65 -17.18
C VAL A 66 4.42 14.44 -18.10
N ALA A 67 5.40 13.77 -18.69
CA ALA A 67 6.37 14.35 -19.63
C ALA A 67 5.90 14.21 -21.09
N ALA A 68 5.23 13.09 -21.43
CA ALA A 68 4.66 12.85 -22.74
C ALA A 68 3.48 11.89 -22.67
N LEU A 69 2.65 11.90 -23.72
CA LEU A 69 1.47 11.05 -23.86
C LEU A 69 1.69 10.11 -25.06
N GLY A 70 1.39 8.83 -24.90
CA GLY A 70 1.22 7.91 -26.00
C GLY A 70 -0.12 8.13 -26.72
N ASP A 71 -0.26 7.60 -27.92
CA ASP A 71 -1.50 7.73 -28.70
C ASP A 71 -2.71 7.18 -27.93
N GLY A 72 -3.87 7.84 -28.09
CA GLY A 72 -5.14 7.41 -27.49
C GLY A 72 -5.31 7.67 -25.99
N VAL A 73 -4.34 8.31 -25.35
CA VAL A 73 -4.48 8.75 -23.94
C VAL A 73 -5.55 9.84 -23.84
N THR A 74 -6.42 9.71 -22.86
CA THR A 74 -7.44 10.70 -22.49
C THR A 74 -7.42 10.94 -20.98
N GLY A 75 -7.85 12.14 -20.55
CA GLY A 75 -7.95 12.49 -19.13
C GLY A 75 -6.64 12.92 -18.48
N PHE A 76 -5.54 13.02 -19.26
CA PHE A 76 -4.25 13.54 -18.81
C PHE A 76 -3.67 14.51 -19.84
N SER A 77 -2.85 15.43 -19.36
CA SER A 77 -2.09 16.40 -20.14
C SER A 77 -0.63 16.40 -19.70
N VAL A 78 0.27 16.82 -20.60
CA VAL A 78 1.67 17.09 -20.21
C VAL A 78 1.70 18.16 -19.13
N GLY A 79 2.45 17.89 -18.06
CA GLY A 79 2.53 18.74 -16.87
C GLY A 79 1.61 18.29 -15.73
N ASP A 80 0.65 17.38 -15.95
CA ASP A 80 -0.21 16.86 -14.88
C ASP A 80 0.61 16.09 -13.83
N ARG A 81 0.31 16.34 -12.56
CA ARG A 81 0.89 15.62 -11.43
C ARG A 81 0.12 14.34 -11.17
N VAL A 82 0.82 13.20 -11.26
CA VAL A 82 0.20 11.88 -11.24
C VAL A 82 0.87 10.92 -10.28
N GLY A 83 0.10 9.92 -9.86
CA GLY A 83 0.57 8.77 -9.09
C GLY A 83 0.34 7.45 -9.83
N VAL A 84 1.26 6.50 -9.66
CA VAL A 84 1.13 5.14 -10.19
C VAL A 84 1.23 4.13 -9.04
N PRO A 85 0.16 3.34 -8.79
CA PRO A 85 0.15 2.35 -7.73
C PRO A 85 0.64 0.97 -8.23
N TRP A 86 0.56 -0.03 -7.34
CA TRP A 86 0.96 -1.41 -7.59
C TRP A 86 0.26 -2.06 -8.79
N LEU A 87 -1.09 -1.96 -8.91
CA LEU A 87 -1.78 -2.49 -10.07
C LEU A 87 -1.56 -1.56 -11.26
N GLY A 88 -0.67 -1.96 -12.17
CA GLY A 88 -0.28 -1.15 -13.33
C GLY A 88 -0.96 -1.54 -14.63
N HIS A 89 -1.55 -2.75 -14.71
CA HIS A 89 -2.27 -3.23 -15.91
C HIS A 89 -3.20 -4.39 -15.59
N THR A 90 -4.28 -4.55 -16.38
CA THR A 90 -5.10 -5.77 -16.42
C THR A 90 -5.59 -6.07 -17.83
N CYS A 91 -5.97 -7.32 -18.10
CA CYS A 91 -6.38 -7.76 -19.44
C CYS A 91 -7.66 -7.07 -19.97
N GLY A 92 -8.51 -6.56 -19.09
CA GLY A 92 -9.75 -5.84 -19.46
C GLY A 92 -10.93 -6.72 -19.90
N HIS A 93 -10.76 -8.02 -20.09
CA HIS A 93 -11.80 -8.90 -20.69
C HIS A 93 -12.13 -10.16 -19.89
N CYS A 94 -11.34 -10.57 -18.89
CA CYS A 94 -11.69 -11.70 -18.03
C CYS A 94 -12.92 -11.38 -17.17
N ALA A 95 -13.51 -12.42 -16.58
CA ALA A 95 -14.73 -12.28 -15.78
C ALA A 95 -14.58 -11.26 -14.64
N TYR A 96 -13.41 -11.19 -14.04
CA TYR A 96 -13.12 -10.22 -12.98
C TYR A 96 -13.07 -8.78 -13.49
N CYS A 97 -12.37 -8.55 -14.62
CA CYS A 97 -12.30 -7.23 -15.23
C CYS A 97 -13.69 -6.76 -15.69
N ALA A 98 -14.47 -7.64 -16.33
CA ALA A 98 -15.82 -7.33 -16.78
C ALA A 98 -16.78 -7.01 -15.61
N ALA A 99 -16.52 -7.57 -14.42
CA ALA A 99 -17.29 -7.31 -13.20
C ALA A 99 -16.77 -6.12 -12.36
N GLY A 100 -15.79 -5.32 -12.84
CA GLY A 100 -15.19 -4.22 -12.08
C GLY A 100 -14.37 -4.69 -10.87
N ARG A 101 -13.89 -5.93 -10.91
CA ARG A 101 -13.05 -6.57 -9.90
C ARG A 101 -11.66 -6.85 -10.48
N GLU A 102 -11.13 -5.90 -11.23
CA GLU A 102 -9.88 -6.02 -11.98
C GLU A 102 -8.65 -6.28 -11.09
N ASN A 103 -8.75 -5.99 -9.80
CA ASN A 103 -7.76 -6.40 -8.80
C ASN A 103 -7.54 -7.92 -8.72
N LEU A 104 -8.52 -8.70 -9.22
CA LEU A 104 -8.48 -10.18 -9.31
C LEU A 104 -8.28 -10.67 -10.75
N CYS A 105 -7.77 -9.84 -11.65
CA CYS A 105 -7.53 -10.18 -13.05
C CYS A 105 -6.66 -11.45 -13.17
N ASP A 106 -6.98 -12.31 -14.16
CA ASP A 106 -6.21 -13.54 -14.41
C ASP A 106 -4.83 -13.27 -15.03
N ALA A 107 -4.64 -12.08 -15.65
CA ALA A 107 -3.38 -11.64 -16.27
C ALA A 107 -3.08 -10.19 -15.89
N PRO A 108 -2.77 -9.91 -14.61
CA PRO A 108 -2.44 -8.57 -14.15
C PRO A 108 -0.99 -8.20 -14.46
N GLY A 109 -0.71 -6.89 -14.57
CA GLY A 109 0.63 -6.33 -14.57
C GLY A 109 0.84 -5.52 -13.29
N PHE A 110 1.90 -5.79 -12.56
CA PHE A 110 2.22 -5.13 -11.30
C PHE A 110 3.46 -4.24 -11.44
N THR A 111 3.31 -2.97 -11.12
CA THR A 111 4.37 -1.95 -11.16
C THR A 111 5.49 -2.30 -10.18
N GLY A 112 6.73 -2.29 -10.66
CA GLY A 112 7.89 -2.63 -9.83
C GLY A 112 8.03 -4.13 -9.51
N TYR A 113 7.35 -5.00 -10.29
CA TYR A 113 7.40 -6.45 -10.11
C TYR A 113 7.35 -7.21 -11.45
N THR A 114 6.25 -7.11 -12.20
CA THR A 114 6.11 -7.72 -13.54
C THR A 114 6.23 -6.70 -14.67
N ILE A 115 6.17 -5.41 -14.33
CA ILE A 115 6.48 -4.25 -15.15
C ILE A 115 7.43 -3.34 -14.39
N ASP A 116 8.30 -2.59 -15.11
CA ASP A 116 9.22 -1.65 -14.49
C ASP A 116 8.50 -0.59 -13.68
N GLY A 117 9.10 -0.22 -12.56
CA GLY A 117 8.57 0.71 -11.58
C GLY A 117 9.25 2.07 -11.56
N GLY A 118 9.28 2.68 -10.38
CA GLY A 118 9.67 4.08 -10.16
C GLY A 118 11.01 4.29 -9.47
N TYR A 119 11.83 3.26 -9.26
CA TYR A 119 13.19 3.49 -8.77
C TYR A 119 14.10 3.96 -9.91
N ALA A 120 13.66 4.99 -10.60
CA ALA A 120 14.32 5.60 -11.75
C ALA A 120 13.88 7.07 -11.92
N GLU A 121 14.63 7.83 -12.71
CA GLU A 121 14.28 9.21 -13.05
C GLU A 121 13.01 9.30 -13.90
N ARG A 122 12.68 8.25 -14.68
CA ARG A 122 11.51 8.18 -15.57
C ARG A 122 10.89 6.80 -15.56
N THR A 123 9.59 6.75 -15.83
CA THR A 123 8.86 5.49 -16.06
C THR A 123 7.75 5.68 -17.09
N VAL A 124 7.25 4.57 -17.65
CA VAL A 124 6.02 4.54 -18.45
C VAL A 124 4.94 3.79 -17.70
N ALA A 125 3.71 4.29 -17.78
CA ALA A 125 2.57 3.67 -17.10
C ALA A 125 1.31 3.67 -17.98
N ASP A 126 0.50 2.63 -17.89
CA ASP A 126 -0.85 2.59 -18.50
C ASP A 126 -1.71 3.69 -17.89
N SER A 127 -2.17 4.65 -18.69
CA SER A 127 -2.92 5.81 -18.22
C SER A 127 -4.18 5.45 -17.43
N ARG A 128 -4.78 4.28 -17.69
CA ARG A 128 -5.96 3.80 -16.97
C ARG A 128 -5.69 3.49 -15.50
N TYR A 129 -4.42 3.28 -15.12
CA TYR A 129 -3.97 2.95 -13.76
C TYR A 129 -3.23 4.11 -13.09
N CYS A 130 -3.11 5.24 -13.77
CA CYS A 130 -2.59 6.47 -13.19
C CYS A 130 -3.73 7.25 -12.49
N VAL A 131 -3.39 8.00 -11.45
CA VAL A 131 -4.35 8.84 -10.73
C VAL A 131 -3.81 10.26 -10.56
N HIS A 132 -4.69 11.25 -10.64
CA HIS A 132 -4.34 12.61 -10.22
C HIS A 132 -4.15 12.64 -8.71
N LEU A 133 -3.11 13.33 -8.26
CA LEU A 133 -2.76 13.43 -6.85
C LEU A 133 -3.30 14.71 -6.22
N PRO A 134 -3.74 14.67 -4.95
CA PRO A 134 -4.11 15.85 -4.20
C PRO A 134 -2.95 16.85 -4.09
N GLU A 135 -3.22 18.14 -4.38
CA GLU A 135 -2.19 19.18 -4.36
C GLU A 135 -1.63 19.50 -2.98
N ARG A 136 -2.41 19.23 -1.93
CA ARG A 136 -2.04 19.52 -0.54
C ARG A 136 -0.84 18.74 0.00
N TYR A 137 -0.45 17.64 -0.64
CA TYR A 137 0.67 16.80 -0.23
C TYR A 137 1.88 17.06 -1.11
N SER A 138 3.07 17.20 -0.50
CA SER A 138 4.33 17.17 -1.24
C SER A 138 4.52 15.82 -1.95
N ASP A 139 5.45 15.70 -2.88
CA ASP A 139 5.69 14.44 -3.60
C ASP A 139 6.09 13.33 -2.64
N LEU A 140 6.90 13.63 -1.63
CA LEU A 140 7.29 12.68 -0.59
C LEU A 140 6.10 12.21 0.27
N GLN A 141 5.14 13.09 0.55
CA GLN A 141 3.95 12.74 1.30
C GLN A 141 2.91 11.99 0.45
N ALA A 142 2.87 12.26 -0.86
CA ALA A 142 1.92 11.62 -1.75
C ALA A 142 2.28 10.16 -2.08
N ALA A 143 3.56 9.80 -2.10
CA ALA A 143 4.01 8.46 -2.43
C ALA A 143 3.37 7.37 -1.55
N PRO A 144 3.36 7.45 -0.20
CA PRO A 144 2.73 6.43 0.65
C PRO A 144 1.21 6.30 0.47
N LEU A 145 0.54 7.32 -0.09
CA LEU A 145 -0.88 7.23 -0.40
C LEU A 145 -1.16 6.14 -1.45
N LEU A 146 -0.22 5.87 -2.35
CA LEU A 146 -0.37 4.98 -3.50
C LEU A 146 -0.28 3.48 -3.19
N CYS A 147 0.18 3.12 -1.98
CA CYS A 147 0.16 1.74 -1.51
C CYS A 147 -0.48 1.63 -0.13
N ALA A 148 0.19 2.11 0.91
CA ALA A 148 -0.28 2.04 2.28
C ALA A 148 -1.66 2.71 2.46
N GLY A 149 -1.87 3.87 1.85
CA GLY A 149 -3.15 4.58 1.86
C GLY A 149 -4.26 3.82 1.14
N LEU A 150 -4.00 3.38 -0.10
CA LEU A 150 -4.97 2.65 -0.92
C LEU A 150 -5.39 1.33 -0.27
N ILE A 151 -4.42 0.51 0.16
CA ILE A 151 -4.70 -0.78 0.81
C ILE A 151 -5.41 -0.58 2.14
N GLY A 152 -4.96 0.40 2.94
CA GLY A 152 -5.61 0.76 4.19
C GLY A 152 -7.08 1.15 3.98
N HIS A 153 -7.35 2.04 3.03
CA HIS A 153 -8.69 2.49 2.70
C HIS A 153 -9.58 1.34 2.20
N ARG A 154 -9.08 0.51 1.27
CA ARG A 154 -9.83 -0.65 0.78
C ARG A 154 -10.15 -1.62 1.92
N THR A 155 -9.18 -1.90 2.80
CA THR A 155 -9.39 -2.75 3.99
C THR A 155 -10.50 -2.18 4.89
N LEU A 156 -10.51 -0.86 5.10
CA LEU A 156 -11.56 -0.17 5.86
C LEU A 156 -12.93 -0.25 5.18
N ARG A 157 -12.99 -0.10 3.84
CA ARG A 157 -14.24 -0.24 3.08
C ARG A 157 -14.84 -1.64 3.20
N MET A 158 -13.99 -2.70 3.24
CA MET A 158 -14.48 -4.07 3.47
C MET A 158 -15.04 -4.30 4.87
N ALA A 159 -14.71 -3.46 5.83
CA ALA A 159 -15.32 -3.48 7.17
C ALA A 159 -16.76 -2.88 7.18
N GLY A 160 -17.24 -2.31 6.07
CA GLY A 160 -18.58 -1.72 5.96
C GLY A 160 -18.80 -0.60 6.97
N ASP A 161 -19.97 -0.60 7.63
CA ASP A 161 -20.40 0.43 8.57
C ASP A 161 -19.91 0.23 10.01
N ALA A 162 -18.93 -0.67 10.21
CA ALA A 162 -18.37 -0.94 11.53
C ALA A 162 -17.92 0.36 12.22
N ARG A 163 -18.30 0.54 13.47
CA ARG A 163 -18.02 1.75 14.26
C ARG A 163 -16.81 1.61 15.17
N ARG A 164 -16.59 0.41 15.71
CA ARG A 164 -15.48 0.06 16.60
C ARG A 164 -14.50 -0.79 15.81
N ILE A 165 -13.39 -0.17 15.41
CA ILE A 165 -12.41 -0.77 14.49
C ILE A 165 -11.14 -1.13 15.26
N GLY A 166 -10.80 -2.41 15.32
CA GLY A 166 -9.48 -2.86 15.74
C GLY A 166 -8.48 -2.79 14.58
N ILE A 167 -7.28 -2.28 14.82
CA ILE A 167 -6.21 -2.25 13.82
C ILE A 167 -5.01 -2.99 14.40
N TYR A 168 -4.68 -4.15 13.84
CA TYR A 168 -3.59 -5.04 14.26
C TYR A 168 -2.34 -4.82 13.40
N GLY A 169 -1.25 -4.37 14.02
CA GLY A 169 -0.04 -3.93 13.35
C GLY A 169 -0.14 -2.45 12.95
N PHE A 170 0.51 -1.57 13.73
CA PHE A 170 0.39 -0.12 13.58
C PHE A 170 1.57 0.47 12.81
N GLY A 171 1.73 0.06 11.53
CA GLY A 171 2.73 0.54 10.56
C GLY A 171 2.16 1.54 9.55
N ALA A 172 2.78 1.61 8.35
CA ALA A 172 2.45 2.60 7.31
C ALA A 172 0.97 2.62 6.90
N ALA A 173 0.33 1.48 6.64
CA ALA A 173 -1.09 1.45 6.28
C ALA A 173 -1.99 1.81 7.46
N ALA A 174 -1.66 1.31 8.65
CA ALA A 174 -2.44 1.53 9.85
C ALA A 174 -2.49 3.01 10.26
N HIS A 175 -1.35 3.73 10.18
CA HIS A 175 -1.33 5.14 10.57
C HIS A 175 -2.19 6.01 9.65
N LEU A 176 -2.30 5.68 8.36
CA LEU A 176 -3.17 6.40 7.42
C LEU A 176 -4.64 6.04 7.63
N VAL A 177 -4.96 4.74 7.68
CA VAL A 177 -6.35 4.29 7.79
C VAL A 177 -6.97 4.64 9.15
N ALA A 178 -6.19 4.66 10.23
CA ALA A 178 -6.67 5.09 11.54
C ALA A 178 -7.17 6.54 11.53
N GLN A 179 -6.48 7.43 10.81
CA GLN A 179 -6.90 8.81 10.63
C GLN A 179 -8.20 8.91 9.82
N VAL A 180 -8.29 8.17 8.69
CA VAL A 180 -9.52 8.11 7.89
C VAL A 180 -10.68 7.61 8.73
N ALA A 181 -10.53 6.47 9.41
CA ALA A 181 -11.57 5.90 10.25
C ALA A 181 -12.05 6.88 11.34
N ARG A 182 -11.11 7.57 12.00
CA ARG A 182 -11.43 8.57 13.01
C ARG A 182 -12.17 9.79 12.43
N LEU A 183 -11.73 10.29 11.27
CA LEU A 183 -12.38 11.41 10.58
C LEU A 183 -13.79 11.05 10.09
N GLU A 184 -14.05 9.75 9.81
CA GLU A 184 -15.39 9.22 9.56
C GLU A 184 -16.23 9.01 10.86
N GLY A 185 -15.71 9.40 12.02
CA GLY A 185 -16.39 9.25 13.31
C GLY A 185 -16.38 7.82 13.88
N ARG A 186 -15.48 6.94 13.39
CA ARG A 186 -15.29 5.60 13.93
C ARG A 186 -14.33 5.61 15.12
N LYS A 187 -14.53 4.70 16.05
CA LYS A 187 -13.68 4.51 17.22
C LYS A 187 -12.57 3.51 16.90
N VAL A 188 -11.32 3.94 17.01
CA VAL A 188 -10.15 3.14 16.63
C VAL A 188 -9.47 2.55 17.86
N PHE A 189 -9.21 1.24 17.84
CA PHE A 189 -8.46 0.48 18.83
C PHE A 189 -7.19 -0.06 18.17
N ALA A 190 -6.03 0.40 18.60
CA ALA A 190 -4.75 0.07 18.01
C ALA A 190 -4.07 -1.09 18.76
N PHE A 191 -3.73 -2.14 18.04
CA PHE A 191 -3.01 -3.30 18.54
C PHE A 191 -1.61 -3.34 17.94
N THR A 192 -0.60 -3.25 18.79
CA THR A 192 0.81 -3.25 18.37
C THR A 192 1.49 -4.55 18.80
N ARG A 193 2.70 -4.77 18.32
CA ARG A 193 3.53 -5.83 18.87
C ARG A 193 3.76 -5.53 20.36
N PRO A 194 3.68 -6.53 21.25
CA PRO A 194 3.97 -6.34 22.67
C PRO A 194 5.33 -5.65 22.86
N GLY A 195 5.36 -4.60 23.68
CA GLY A 195 6.56 -3.81 23.96
C GLY A 195 6.93 -2.74 22.91
N ASP A 196 6.18 -2.58 21.83
CA ASP A 196 6.42 -1.53 20.82
C ASP A 196 5.90 -0.16 21.29
N ALA A 197 6.69 0.50 22.13
CA ALA A 197 6.33 1.80 22.72
C ALA A 197 6.16 2.90 21.66
N ALA A 198 6.95 2.85 20.56
CA ALA A 198 6.88 3.85 19.49
C ALA A 198 5.55 3.76 18.73
N ALA A 199 5.13 2.56 18.34
CA ALA A 199 3.85 2.35 17.68
C ALA A 199 2.66 2.69 18.59
N LEU A 200 2.72 2.37 19.90
CA LEU A 200 1.71 2.76 20.88
C LEU A 200 1.59 4.28 21.00
N GLN A 201 2.73 4.97 21.05
CA GLN A 201 2.73 6.44 21.14
C GLN A 201 2.16 7.07 19.85
N LEU A 202 2.54 6.55 18.68
CA LEU A 202 2.00 7.01 17.40
C LEU A 202 0.48 6.83 17.35
N ALA A 203 -0.02 5.65 17.71
CA ALA A 203 -1.46 5.38 17.72
C ALA A 203 -2.23 6.38 18.61
N ARG A 204 -1.70 6.67 19.81
CA ARG A 204 -2.29 7.65 20.74
C ARG A 204 -2.24 9.07 20.17
N ARG A 205 -1.13 9.49 19.58
CA ARG A 205 -1.01 10.82 18.91
C ARG A 205 -2.03 10.98 17.79
N LEU A 206 -2.30 9.92 17.04
CA LEU A 206 -3.29 9.91 15.96
C LEU A 206 -4.73 9.75 16.44
N GLY A 207 -4.96 9.72 17.76
CA GLY A 207 -6.28 9.75 18.37
C GLY A 207 -6.98 8.40 18.43
N ALA A 208 -6.23 7.29 18.51
CA ALA A 208 -6.81 6.00 18.86
C ALA A 208 -7.47 6.08 20.24
N ALA A 209 -8.70 5.55 20.36
CA ALA A 209 -9.45 5.53 21.62
C ALA A 209 -8.79 4.60 22.66
N TRP A 210 -8.07 3.59 22.19
CA TRP A 210 -7.24 2.70 22.97
C TRP A 210 -6.05 2.23 22.15
N ALA A 211 -4.92 1.99 22.82
CA ALA A 211 -3.73 1.41 22.23
C ALA A 211 -3.03 0.50 23.23
N GLY A 212 -2.82 -0.77 22.86
CA GLY A 212 -2.20 -1.82 23.67
C GLY A 212 -1.49 -2.89 22.84
N GLY A 213 -0.98 -3.92 23.50
CA GLY A 213 -0.38 -5.08 22.88
C GLY A 213 -1.42 -5.94 22.15
N SER A 214 -1.00 -6.66 21.10
CA SER A 214 -1.89 -7.57 20.38
C SER A 214 -2.28 -8.82 21.19
N ASP A 215 -1.68 -9.02 22.34
CA ASP A 215 -1.99 -10.03 23.36
C ASP A 215 -2.94 -9.54 24.44
N GLU A 216 -3.25 -8.24 24.46
CA GLU A 216 -4.18 -7.62 25.40
C GLU A 216 -5.62 -7.60 24.84
N PRO A 217 -6.66 -7.86 25.67
CA PRO A 217 -8.04 -7.67 25.22
C PRO A 217 -8.35 -6.18 25.06
N PRO A 218 -9.15 -5.79 24.06
CA PRO A 218 -9.65 -4.41 24.00
C PRO A 218 -10.66 -4.16 25.13
N PRO A 219 -10.82 -2.91 25.58
CA PRO A 219 -11.78 -2.56 26.63
C PRO A 219 -13.25 -2.70 26.21
N GLU A 220 -13.52 -2.82 24.91
CA GLU A 220 -14.84 -3.01 24.31
C GLU A 220 -14.76 -4.05 23.17
N THR A 221 -15.86 -4.75 22.90
CA THR A 221 -15.96 -5.61 21.72
C THR A 221 -15.90 -4.78 20.44
N LEU A 222 -15.27 -5.30 19.40
CA LEU A 222 -15.08 -4.64 18.12
C LEU A 222 -16.17 -5.03 17.12
N ASP A 223 -16.50 -4.14 16.19
CA ASP A 223 -17.39 -4.47 15.07
C ASP A 223 -16.58 -5.07 13.90
N ALA A 224 -15.33 -4.63 13.75
CA ALA A 224 -14.40 -5.17 12.76
C ALA A 224 -12.94 -5.10 13.24
N ALA A 225 -12.10 -5.97 12.70
CA ALA A 225 -10.66 -5.95 12.90
C ALA A 225 -9.94 -5.92 11.54
N LEU A 226 -8.98 -5.00 11.38
CA LEU A 226 -8.13 -4.85 10.21
C LEU A 226 -6.72 -5.33 10.58
N ILE A 227 -6.17 -6.31 9.84
CA ILE A 227 -4.86 -6.89 10.14
C ILE A 227 -3.87 -6.48 9.06
N PHE A 228 -2.86 -5.70 9.44
CA PHE A 228 -1.76 -5.28 8.55
C PHE A 228 -0.43 -5.96 8.92
N ALA A 229 -0.33 -6.54 10.11
CA ALA A 229 0.84 -7.33 10.49
C ALA A 229 0.85 -8.70 9.80
N PRO A 230 1.99 -9.18 9.28
CA PRO A 230 2.07 -10.44 8.52
C PRO A 230 2.10 -11.68 9.44
N VAL A 231 1.19 -11.74 10.40
CA VAL A 231 1.16 -12.77 11.45
C VAL A 231 -0.21 -13.45 11.49
N GLY A 232 -0.29 -14.68 10.97
CA GLY A 232 -1.54 -15.45 10.89
C GLY A 232 -2.21 -15.71 12.25
N ALA A 233 -1.44 -15.84 13.34
CA ALA A 233 -1.96 -15.99 14.69
C ALA A 233 -2.84 -14.81 15.17
N LEU A 234 -2.74 -13.65 14.54
CA LEU A 234 -3.60 -12.52 14.84
C LEU A 234 -5.04 -12.71 14.37
N VAL A 235 -5.30 -13.57 13.39
CA VAL A 235 -6.66 -13.86 12.90
C VAL A 235 -7.54 -14.43 13.99
N PRO A 236 -7.21 -15.54 14.66
CA PRO A 236 -7.99 -16.04 15.78
C PRO A 236 -8.00 -15.10 17.00
N ALA A 237 -6.95 -14.30 17.21
CA ALA A 237 -6.93 -13.29 18.26
C ALA A 237 -7.96 -12.18 17.97
N ALA A 238 -8.00 -11.67 16.74
CA ALA A 238 -8.96 -10.67 16.28
C ALA A 238 -10.40 -11.19 16.32
N LEU A 239 -10.65 -12.46 15.96
CA LEU A 239 -11.97 -13.09 16.05
C LEU A 239 -12.51 -13.13 17.48
N ARG A 240 -11.64 -13.28 18.51
CA ARG A 240 -12.05 -13.21 19.93
C ARG A 240 -12.50 -11.80 20.32
N ALA A 241 -11.89 -10.77 19.73
CA ALA A 241 -12.18 -9.39 20.03
C ALA A 241 -13.40 -8.85 19.26
N VAL A 242 -13.75 -9.47 18.12
CA VAL A 242 -14.86 -9.03 17.27
C VAL A 242 -16.17 -9.63 17.74
N ASP A 243 -17.23 -8.81 17.78
CA ASP A 243 -18.57 -9.21 18.17
C ASP A 243 -19.25 -10.10 17.09
N LYS A 244 -20.43 -10.66 17.40
CA LYS A 244 -21.26 -11.42 16.44
C LYS A 244 -21.60 -10.54 15.23
N GLY A 245 -21.61 -11.16 14.04
CA GLY A 245 -21.85 -10.46 12.78
C GLY A 245 -20.66 -9.65 12.27
N GLY A 246 -19.58 -9.50 13.05
CA GLY A 246 -18.43 -8.71 12.70
C GLY A 246 -17.49 -9.39 11.70
N ILE A 247 -16.43 -8.66 11.32
CA ILE A 247 -15.51 -9.11 10.27
C ILE A 247 -14.04 -8.88 10.67
N VAL A 248 -13.20 -9.85 10.34
CA VAL A 248 -11.73 -9.72 10.36
C VAL A 248 -11.25 -9.61 8.91
N VAL A 249 -10.59 -8.51 8.57
CA VAL A 249 -10.08 -8.24 7.22
C VAL A 249 -8.54 -8.23 7.23
N CYS A 250 -7.91 -9.15 6.49
CA CYS A 250 -6.46 -9.23 6.34
C CYS A 250 -6.02 -8.35 5.16
N GLY A 251 -5.24 -7.29 5.43
CA GLY A 251 -4.79 -6.30 4.45
C GLY A 251 -3.34 -6.49 3.96
N GLY A 252 -2.61 -7.50 4.45
CA GLY A 252 -1.23 -7.77 4.05
C GLY A 252 -1.14 -8.66 2.79
N ILE A 253 -0.13 -8.42 1.95
CA ILE A 253 0.12 -9.24 0.75
C ILE A 253 0.70 -10.62 1.11
N HIS A 254 1.45 -10.70 2.18
CA HIS A 254 2.09 -11.94 2.68
C HIS A 254 1.79 -12.06 4.17
N MET A 255 1.49 -13.28 4.61
CA MET A 255 1.17 -13.58 6.01
C MET A 255 1.60 -15.01 6.32
N SER A 256 2.07 -15.27 7.54
CA SER A 256 2.28 -16.64 8.00
C SER A 256 0.95 -17.42 8.08
N ASP A 257 1.01 -18.74 8.12
CA ASP A 257 -0.18 -19.58 8.19
C ASP A 257 -1.10 -19.19 9.35
N ILE A 258 -2.40 -19.22 9.07
CA ILE A 258 -3.43 -19.05 10.10
C ILE A 258 -3.52 -20.35 10.88
N PRO A 259 -3.23 -20.35 12.19
CA PRO A 259 -3.31 -21.58 12.97
C PRO A 259 -4.76 -22.07 13.07
N ALA A 260 -4.93 -23.37 13.26
CA ALA A 260 -6.25 -23.95 13.55
C ALA A 260 -6.87 -23.29 14.80
N PHE A 261 -8.16 -23.01 14.73
CA PHE A 261 -8.91 -22.43 15.84
C PHE A 261 -10.30 -23.07 15.97
N PRO A 262 -10.91 -23.05 17.17
CA PRO A 262 -12.24 -23.62 17.39
C PRO A 262 -13.30 -22.91 16.54
N TYR A 263 -14.20 -23.67 15.92
CA TYR A 263 -15.34 -23.14 15.15
C TYR A 263 -16.18 -22.13 15.95
N ALA A 264 -16.24 -22.29 17.26
CA ALA A 264 -16.93 -21.36 18.15
C ALA A 264 -16.48 -19.88 18.02
N LEU A 265 -15.22 -19.64 17.60
CA LEU A 265 -14.73 -18.28 17.33
C LEU A 265 -15.32 -17.68 16.04
N LEU A 266 -15.65 -18.51 15.05
CA LEU A 266 -16.29 -18.08 13.81
C LEU A 266 -17.82 -18.05 13.96
N TRP A 267 -18.38 -18.90 14.83
CA TRP A 267 -19.80 -18.98 15.09
C TRP A 267 -20.39 -17.59 15.46
N GLY A 268 -21.62 -17.33 15.14
CA GLY A 268 -22.29 -16.05 15.34
C GLY A 268 -22.11 -15.11 14.15
N GLU A 269 -22.04 -15.68 12.94
CA GLU A 269 -21.96 -14.96 11.65
C GLU A 269 -20.70 -14.09 11.50
N ARG A 270 -19.62 -14.39 12.23
CA ARG A 270 -18.35 -13.72 12.05
C ARG A 270 -17.75 -14.11 10.70
N ARG A 271 -17.06 -13.18 10.09
CA ARG A 271 -16.45 -13.35 8.76
C ARG A 271 -14.95 -13.11 8.82
N ILE A 272 -14.22 -13.83 7.96
CA ILE A 272 -12.81 -13.57 7.66
C ILE A 272 -12.73 -13.28 6.17
N ALA A 273 -12.04 -12.20 5.81
CA ALA A 273 -11.81 -11.82 4.42
C ALA A 273 -10.38 -11.32 4.24
N SER A 274 -9.90 -11.31 3.00
CA SER A 274 -8.62 -10.72 2.63
C SER A 274 -8.78 -9.63 1.58
N VAL A 275 -7.88 -8.66 1.58
CA VAL A 275 -7.71 -7.69 0.50
C VAL A 275 -6.67 -8.24 -0.46
N ALA A 276 -7.04 -8.37 -1.73
CA ALA A 276 -6.11 -8.65 -2.80
C ALA A 276 -6.01 -7.39 -3.66
N ASN A 277 -4.94 -6.60 -3.44
CA ASN A 277 -4.67 -5.42 -4.25
C ASN A 277 -5.79 -4.35 -4.17
N LEU A 278 -5.90 -3.50 -5.19
CA LEU A 278 -6.89 -2.42 -5.31
C LEU A 278 -7.54 -2.41 -6.71
N THR A 279 -8.72 -1.83 -6.83
CA THR A 279 -9.32 -1.49 -8.12
C THR A 279 -9.01 -0.03 -8.48
N ARG A 280 -9.16 0.34 -9.76
CA ARG A 280 -9.07 1.76 -10.18
C ARG A 280 -10.10 2.63 -9.45
N ALA A 281 -11.29 2.09 -9.21
CA ALA A 281 -12.33 2.77 -8.46
C ALA A 281 -11.90 3.06 -7.00
N ASP A 282 -11.21 2.11 -6.35
CA ASP A 282 -10.64 2.34 -5.01
C ASP A 282 -9.61 3.47 -5.02
N ALA A 283 -8.74 3.52 -6.05
CA ALA A 283 -7.73 4.55 -6.16
C ALA A 283 -8.36 5.95 -6.30
N VAL A 284 -9.32 6.11 -7.21
CA VAL A 284 -10.07 7.37 -7.39
C VAL A 284 -10.83 7.76 -6.11
N ALA A 285 -11.48 6.80 -5.46
CA ALA A 285 -12.23 7.05 -4.22
C ALA A 285 -11.31 7.51 -3.09
N PHE A 286 -10.16 6.86 -2.93
CA PHE A 286 -9.21 7.23 -1.87
C PHE A 286 -8.54 8.59 -2.13
N MET A 287 -8.19 8.93 -3.39
CA MET A 287 -7.63 10.25 -3.69
C MET A 287 -8.62 11.38 -3.32
N LYS A 288 -9.93 11.18 -3.53
CA LYS A 288 -10.97 12.13 -3.07
C LYS A 288 -11.03 12.24 -1.55
N VAL A 289 -10.87 11.12 -0.83
CA VAL A 289 -10.79 11.12 0.64
C VAL A 289 -9.55 11.87 1.10
N ALA A 290 -8.39 11.61 0.51
CA ALA A 290 -7.14 12.28 0.84
C ALA A 290 -7.18 13.79 0.51
N GLU A 291 -7.88 14.19 -0.56
CA GLU A 291 -8.11 15.60 -0.87
C GLU A 291 -8.97 16.29 0.18
N ALA A 292 -10.05 15.63 0.61
CA ALA A 292 -10.98 16.19 1.58
C ALA A 292 -10.44 16.18 3.02
N MET A 293 -9.58 15.21 3.37
CA MET A 293 -9.11 14.96 4.74
C MET A 293 -7.60 15.25 4.85
N PRO A 294 -7.16 16.16 5.75
CA PRO A 294 -5.73 16.45 5.95
C PRO A 294 -5.07 15.31 6.75
N LEU A 295 -4.56 14.30 6.04
CA LEU A 295 -3.83 13.20 6.67
C LEU A 295 -2.41 13.63 7.04
N GLN A 296 -1.97 13.28 8.25
CA GLN A 296 -0.59 13.44 8.69
C GLN A 296 0.24 12.27 8.14
N ILE A 297 1.21 12.58 7.29
CA ILE A 297 2.06 11.59 6.62
C ILE A 297 3.51 11.90 6.96
N GLU A 298 4.11 11.02 7.73
CA GLU A 298 5.54 11.07 8.04
C GLU A 298 6.31 10.33 6.94
N ALA A 299 7.23 11.03 6.26
CA ALA A 299 8.07 10.46 5.20
C ALA A 299 9.55 10.75 5.48
N VAL A 300 10.37 9.72 5.37
CA VAL A 300 11.83 9.79 5.47
C VAL A 300 12.40 9.78 4.06
N ARG A 301 13.07 10.87 3.67
CA ARG A 301 13.67 11.04 2.35
C ARG A 301 14.99 10.27 2.23
N TYR A 302 15.17 9.60 1.09
CA TYR A 302 16.42 9.00 0.64
C TYR A 302 16.70 9.45 -0.80
N PRO A 303 17.95 9.75 -1.19
CA PRO A 303 18.30 9.87 -2.60
C PRO A 303 18.01 8.57 -3.36
N LEU A 304 17.73 8.63 -4.66
CA LEU A 304 17.48 7.44 -5.48
C LEU A 304 18.62 6.41 -5.37
N THR A 305 19.86 6.87 -5.37
CA THR A 305 21.07 6.01 -5.26
C THR A 305 21.20 5.29 -3.91
N ASP A 306 20.46 5.75 -2.90
CA ASP A 306 20.41 5.14 -1.58
C ASP A 306 19.28 4.09 -1.43
N ALA A 307 18.70 3.61 -2.53
CA ALA A 307 17.58 2.66 -2.51
C ALA A 307 17.91 1.39 -1.70
N ASN A 308 19.12 0.85 -1.80
CA ASN A 308 19.55 -0.29 -0.98
C ASN A 308 19.53 0.05 0.52
N ARG A 309 20.01 1.23 0.90
CA ARG A 309 19.96 1.69 2.30
C ARG A 309 18.51 1.85 2.79
N ALA A 310 17.63 2.40 1.96
CA ALA A 310 16.21 2.53 2.30
C ALA A 310 15.54 1.17 2.53
N LEU A 311 15.83 0.18 1.67
CA LEU A 311 15.36 -1.20 1.84
C LEU A 311 15.91 -1.84 3.12
N ASP A 312 17.20 -1.66 3.43
CA ASP A 312 17.83 -2.20 4.64
C ASP A 312 17.31 -1.53 5.92
N ASP A 313 17.05 -0.22 5.89
CA ASP A 313 16.44 0.50 7.01
C ASP A 313 15.01 0.05 7.27
N LEU A 314 14.25 -0.18 6.19
CA LEU A 314 12.88 -0.71 6.28
C LEU A 314 12.88 -2.16 6.82
N ARG A 315 13.78 -3.02 6.33
CA ARG A 315 13.95 -4.42 6.79
C ARG A 315 14.27 -4.48 8.29
N ALA A 316 15.14 -3.59 8.74
CA ALA A 316 15.56 -3.49 10.14
C ALA A 316 14.57 -2.74 11.04
N GLY A 317 13.47 -2.19 10.49
CA GLY A 317 12.50 -1.42 11.26
C GLY A 317 13.01 -0.07 11.78
N ARG A 318 14.00 0.52 11.11
CA ARG A 318 14.59 1.83 11.49
C ARG A 318 13.84 3.02 10.88
N VAL A 319 12.90 2.80 9.96
CA VAL A 319 12.11 3.86 9.34
C VAL A 319 10.92 4.22 10.24
N SER A 320 10.83 5.49 10.62
CA SER A 320 9.62 6.04 11.27
C SER A 320 8.74 6.69 10.20
N GLY A 321 7.55 6.16 9.98
CA GLY A 321 6.68 6.57 8.87
C GLY A 321 6.94 5.78 7.59
N ALA A 322 7.04 6.44 6.45
CA ALA A 322 7.30 5.83 5.15
C ALA A 322 8.69 6.23 4.61
N ALA A 323 9.46 5.26 4.11
CA ALA A 323 10.67 5.55 3.35
C ALA A 323 10.30 5.98 1.93
N VAL A 324 10.93 7.04 1.41
CA VAL A 324 10.63 7.56 0.07
C VAL A 324 11.93 7.97 -0.63
N LEU A 325 12.15 7.42 -1.81
CA LEU A 325 13.23 7.83 -2.70
C LEU A 325 12.85 9.14 -3.38
N ASP A 326 13.72 10.14 -3.32
CA ASP A 326 13.63 11.37 -4.11
C ASP A 326 14.58 11.23 -5.30
N THR A 327 14.04 11.35 -6.52
CA THR A 327 14.81 11.17 -7.76
C THR A 327 15.46 12.45 -8.26
N ARG A 328 15.14 13.58 -7.66
CA ARG A 328 15.63 14.91 -8.06
C ARG A 328 16.88 15.36 -7.29
N GLY A 329 17.39 14.55 -6.39
CA GLY A 329 18.65 14.80 -5.65
C GLY A 329 18.46 15.37 -4.25
#